data_17159d8a0de2c70b981039e1f39e21bc
#
_entry.id   17159d8a0de2c70b981039e1f39e21bc
#
_cell.length_a   1.000
_cell.length_b   1.000
_cell.length_c   1.000
_cell.angle_alpha   90.00
_cell.angle_beta   90.00
_cell.angle_gamma   90.00
#
_symmetry.space_group_name_H-M   'P 1'
#
loop_
_entity.id
_entity.type
_entity.pdbx_description
1 polymer ?
#
loop_
_entity_poly.entity_id
_entity_poly.type
_entity_poly.pdbx_seq_one_letter_code
_entity_poly.pdbx_strand_id
1 'polypeptide(L)'
;MPLITYREAIKQALDEEIQRDENVCIMGEEVAQYNGAYKVTEGLWAKHGDKRLIDTPISEAAFSGLAIGASMLGIRPVVEMMFMSFSYVAIDQLFNNGSFCRYMSGGLMNVPIVVRGPANGGTSVGATHSHTPENMVANHPGLKVVCPSNAYDAKGLMKAAIRDNDPVFVMENTLLYGEKWEVPDEEYIVELGVANILKEGTDLTIVSHGRCAMLSLQAAVTLEETHGISVEVVDLRSIRPLDEETILNSVRKTHRALLVEENKPFCGVDAQISHIIQLKAFDDLDAPIRRVSAIDAPNFYSKELEDWQLPNEERIIEGALKAMA
;
A
#
# COMPACT_ATOMS: atom_id res chain seq x y z
N MET A 1 0.73 -10.95 22.26
CA MET A 1 1.55 -10.26 21.25
C MET A 1 1.78 -8.82 21.70
N PRO A 2 2.95 -8.22 21.50
CA PRO A 2 3.16 -6.82 21.84
C PRO A 2 2.27 -5.92 20.97
N LEU A 3 1.82 -4.82 21.57
CA LEU A 3 1.04 -3.79 20.91
C LEU A 3 2.03 -2.70 20.44
N ILE A 4 2.29 -2.64 19.13
CA ILE A 4 3.24 -1.70 18.53
C ILE A 4 2.57 -0.82 17.49
N THR A 5 3.16 0.34 17.22
CA THR A 5 2.66 1.23 16.16
C THR A 5 3.00 0.69 14.77
N TYR A 6 2.20 1.08 13.78
CA TYR A 6 2.47 0.78 12.38
C TYR A 6 3.89 1.21 11.95
N ARG A 7 4.33 2.40 12.38
CA ARG A 7 5.69 2.89 12.14
C ARG A 7 6.76 2.01 12.77
N GLU A 8 6.56 1.56 14.02
CA GLU A 8 7.47 0.64 14.70
C GLU A 8 7.52 -0.72 14.00
N ALA A 9 6.41 -1.20 13.48
CA ALA A 9 6.34 -2.44 12.74
C ALA A 9 7.19 -2.39 11.46
N ILE A 10 7.13 -1.29 10.69
CA ILE A 10 8.00 -1.07 9.54
C ILE A 10 9.46 -1.00 9.96
N LYS A 11 9.77 -0.24 11.02
CA LYS A 11 11.14 -0.14 11.57
C LYS A 11 11.68 -1.51 11.97
N GLN A 12 10.88 -2.33 12.64
CA GLN A 12 11.29 -3.70 13.01
C GLN A 12 11.57 -4.54 11.78
N ALA A 13 10.72 -4.48 10.74
CA ALA A 13 10.96 -5.21 9.49
C ALA A 13 12.29 -4.80 8.85
N LEU A 14 12.58 -3.51 8.77
CA LEU A 14 13.83 -2.99 8.24
C LEU A 14 15.04 -3.44 9.06
N ASP A 15 14.95 -3.34 10.38
CA ASP A 15 16.01 -3.76 11.31
C ASP A 15 16.31 -5.26 11.19
N GLU A 16 15.30 -6.08 11.18
CA GLU A 16 15.40 -7.53 11.06
C GLU A 16 16.01 -7.95 9.71
N GLU A 17 15.59 -7.34 8.60
CA GLU A 17 16.12 -7.66 7.28
C GLU A 17 17.56 -7.16 7.09
N ILE A 18 17.95 -6.01 7.63
CA ILE A 18 19.34 -5.55 7.65
C ILE A 18 20.24 -6.52 8.44
N GLN A 19 19.74 -7.08 9.54
CA GLN A 19 20.50 -8.07 10.33
C GLN A 19 20.58 -9.42 9.62
N ARG A 20 19.52 -9.82 8.91
CA ARG A 20 19.42 -11.09 8.20
C ARG A 20 20.34 -11.17 6.98
N ASP A 21 20.47 -10.07 6.23
CA ASP A 21 21.16 -10.04 4.94
C ASP A 21 22.10 -8.83 4.87
N GLU A 22 23.39 -9.10 4.68
CA GLU A 22 24.42 -8.06 4.58
C GLU A 22 24.28 -7.16 3.33
N ASN A 23 23.49 -7.56 2.34
CA ASN A 23 23.26 -6.80 1.12
C ASN A 23 22.07 -5.81 1.25
N VAL A 24 21.26 -5.89 2.29
CA VAL A 24 20.14 -4.94 2.51
C VAL A 24 20.70 -3.61 2.99
N CYS A 25 20.35 -2.52 2.34
CA CYS A 25 20.63 -1.15 2.77
C CYS A 25 19.42 -0.25 2.56
N ILE A 26 19.34 0.83 3.30
CA ILE A 26 18.30 1.86 3.15
C ILE A 26 18.96 3.11 2.60
N MET A 27 18.37 3.72 1.58
CA MET A 27 18.83 4.99 1.02
C MET A 27 17.66 5.93 0.75
N GLY A 28 17.90 7.20 0.94
CA GLY A 28 16.93 8.26 0.74
C GLY A 28 17.35 9.54 1.46
N GLU A 29 16.46 10.50 1.46
CA GLU A 29 16.69 11.79 2.08
C GLU A 29 16.46 11.71 3.59
N GLU A 30 17.46 12.14 4.39
CA GLU A 30 17.37 12.22 5.86
C GLU A 30 17.10 10.87 6.57
N VAL A 31 17.36 9.74 5.90
CA VAL A 31 17.05 8.39 6.45
C VAL A 31 18.05 7.94 7.53
N ALA A 32 19.28 8.51 7.55
CA ALA A 32 20.32 8.13 8.48
C ALA A 32 20.34 9.03 9.73
N GLN A 33 21.11 10.12 9.71
CA GLN A 33 21.38 10.92 10.90
C GLN A 33 20.13 11.62 11.48
N TYR A 34 19.23 12.08 10.63
CA TYR A 34 17.97 12.69 11.04
C TYR A 34 16.92 11.68 11.50
N ASN A 35 17.14 10.37 11.27
CA ASN A 35 16.24 9.27 11.63
C ASN A 35 14.93 9.23 10.82
N GLY A 36 14.96 9.69 9.58
CA GLY A 36 13.81 9.76 8.69
C GLY A 36 12.85 10.92 8.99
N ALA A 37 12.20 11.44 7.96
CA ALA A 37 11.22 12.52 8.09
C ALA A 37 10.05 12.13 9.01
N TYR A 38 9.60 10.89 8.92
CA TYR A 38 8.52 10.31 9.73
C TYR A 38 9.01 9.38 10.85
N LYS A 39 10.33 9.37 11.12
CA LYS A 39 10.96 8.55 12.18
C LYS A 39 10.78 7.03 12.00
N VAL A 40 10.60 6.60 10.77
CA VAL A 40 10.55 5.15 10.46
C VAL A 40 11.92 4.50 10.65
N THR A 41 13.00 5.22 10.36
CA THR A 41 14.39 4.73 10.50
C THR A 41 15.06 5.11 11.83
N GLU A 42 14.28 5.59 12.81
CA GLU A 42 14.80 6.05 14.10
C GLU A 42 15.68 5.02 14.80
N GLY A 43 16.95 5.41 15.07
CA GLY A 43 17.94 4.58 15.75
C GLY A 43 18.64 3.56 14.85
N LEU A 44 18.18 3.31 13.63
CA LEU A 44 18.78 2.31 12.75
C LEU A 44 20.20 2.70 12.30
N TRP A 45 20.43 3.99 12.00
CA TRP A 45 21.77 4.46 11.64
C TRP A 45 22.79 4.27 12.76
N ALA A 46 22.41 4.60 14.01
CA ALA A 46 23.28 4.39 15.16
C ALA A 46 23.64 2.90 15.38
N LYS A 47 22.74 1.99 14.97
CA LYS A 47 22.92 0.54 15.11
C LYS A 47 23.72 -0.07 13.95
N HIS A 48 23.49 0.37 12.72
CA HIS A 48 23.98 -0.31 11.51
C HIS A 48 25.04 0.49 10.71
N GLY A 49 25.15 1.81 10.97
CA GLY A 49 26.18 2.69 10.38
C GLY A 49 25.93 3.10 8.93
N ASP A 50 26.87 3.90 8.42
CA ASP A 50 26.79 4.59 7.11
C ASP A 50 26.72 3.67 5.88
N LYS A 51 27.18 2.42 6.00
CA LYS A 51 27.10 1.48 4.87
C LYS A 51 25.72 0.88 4.67
N ARG A 52 24.88 0.99 5.68
CA ARG A 52 23.55 0.36 5.67
C ARG A 52 22.42 1.39 5.61
N LEU A 53 22.65 2.59 6.16
CA LEU A 53 21.75 3.73 6.05
C LEU A 53 22.48 4.89 5.39
N ILE A 54 22.02 5.27 4.21
CA ILE A 54 22.72 6.18 3.30
C ILE A 54 21.86 7.39 3.05
N ASP A 55 22.24 8.54 3.63
CA ASP A 55 21.62 9.82 3.30
C ASP A 55 22.01 10.24 1.88
N THR A 56 21.05 10.67 1.09
CA THR A 56 21.24 11.13 -0.27
C THR A 56 20.93 12.62 -0.40
N PRO A 57 21.49 13.31 -1.40
CA PRO A 57 20.95 14.61 -1.81
C PRO A 57 19.51 14.48 -2.26
N ILE A 58 18.77 15.61 -2.28
CA ILE A 58 17.41 15.70 -2.87
C ILE A 58 17.55 15.54 -4.39
N SER A 59 17.48 14.27 -4.83
CA SER A 59 17.61 13.89 -6.23
C SER A 59 17.05 12.48 -6.45
N GLU A 60 15.75 12.33 -6.46
CA GLU A 60 15.04 11.04 -6.48
C GLU A 60 15.38 10.22 -7.74
N ALA A 61 15.56 10.87 -8.88
CA ALA A 61 16.02 10.20 -10.09
C ALA A 61 17.44 9.62 -9.93
N ALA A 62 18.35 10.36 -9.27
CA ALA A 62 19.72 9.93 -9.11
C ALA A 62 19.83 8.75 -8.12
N PHE A 63 19.27 8.86 -6.92
CA PHE A 63 19.40 7.78 -5.95
C PHE A 63 18.56 6.54 -6.31
N SER A 64 17.41 6.70 -7.00
CA SER A 64 16.68 5.57 -7.55
C SER A 64 17.47 4.84 -8.63
N GLY A 65 18.10 5.57 -9.54
CA GLY A 65 19.00 4.98 -10.55
C GLY A 65 20.21 4.30 -9.94
N LEU A 66 20.80 4.88 -8.89
CA LEU A 66 21.89 4.26 -8.13
C LEU A 66 21.43 2.96 -7.47
N ALA A 67 20.26 2.95 -6.82
CA ALA A 67 19.67 1.77 -6.19
C ALA A 67 19.44 0.64 -7.20
N ILE A 68 18.89 0.96 -8.38
CA ILE A 68 18.66 0.00 -9.45
C ILE A 68 19.98 -0.59 -9.92
N GLY A 69 20.99 0.24 -10.21
CA GLY A 69 22.30 -0.23 -10.63
C GLY A 69 22.99 -1.10 -9.57
N ALA A 70 22.91 -0.71 -8.29
CA ALA A 70 23.45 -1.49 -7.18
C ALA A 70 22.73 -2.85 -7.02
N SER A 71 21.42 -2.88 -7.25
CA SER A 71 20.63 -4.11 -7.13
C SER A 71 21.00 -5.16 -8.18
N MET A 72 21.40 -4.73 -9.38
CA MET A 72 21.91 -5.62 -10.43
C MET A 72 23.25 -6.29 -10.05
N LEU A 73 23.95 -5.74 -9.06
CA LEU A 73 25.21 -6.26 -8.52
C LEU A 73 25.02 -7.04 -7.20
N GLY A 74 23.78 -7.31 -6.82
CA GLY A 74 23.45 -8.15 -5.67
C GLY A 74 23.11 -7.41 -4.38
N ILE A 75 23.14 -6.08 -4.37
CA ILE A 75 22.63 -5.29 -3.24
C ILE A 75 21.10 -5.33 -3.25
N ARG A 76 20.49 -5.19 -2.07
CA ARG A 76 19.02 -5.10 -1.87
C ARG A 76 18.64 -3.75 -1.26
N PRO A 77 18.58 -2.69 -2.07
CA PRO A 77 18.27 -1.37 -1.57
C PRO A 77 16.79 -1.21 -1.23
N VAL A 78 16.53 -0.62 -0.08
CA VAL A 78 15.23 -0.05 0.27
C VAL A 78 15.33 1.46 0.06
N VAL A 79 14.63 1.95 -0.95
CA VAL A 79 14.60 3.37 -1.33
C VAL A 79 13.43 4.04 -0.63
N GLU A 80 13.73 4.97 0.27
CA GLU A 80 12.70 5.79 0.92
C GLU A 80 12.39 7.02 0.08
N MET A 81 11.13 7.14 -0.33
CA MET A 81 10.56 8.39 -0.84
C MET A 81 9.94 9.14 0.33
N MET A 82 10.33 10.39 0.59
CA MET A 82 9.78 11.18 1.70
C MET A 82 8.25 11.29 1.59
N PHE A 83 7.76 11.44 0.35
CA PHE A 83 6.38 11.17 -0.08
C PHE A 83 6.43 10.37 -1.36
N MET A 84 5.51 9.44 -1.55
CA MET A 84 5.43 8.66 -2.80
C MET A 84 5.19 9.56 -4.03
N SER A 85 4.67 10.77 -3.85
CA SER A 85 4.59 11.82 -4.88
C SER A 85 5.92 12.10 -5.57
N PHE A 86 7.04 11.97 -4.85
CA PHE A 86 8.36 12.27 -5.38
C PHE A 86 8.92 11.16 -6.26
N SER A 87 8.31 9.97 -6.25
CA SER A 87 8.61 8.94 -7.24
C SER A 87 8.35 9.41 -8.68
N TYR A 88 7.52 10.44 -8.87
CA TYR A 88 7.28 11.05 -10.19
C TYR A 88 8.54 11.68 -10.79
N VAL A 89 9.46 12.20 -9.96
CA VAL A 89 10.76 12.71 -10.41
C VAL A 89 11.66 11.56 -10.90
N ALA A 90 11.47 10.36 -10.37
CA ALA A 90 12.26 9.16 -10.67
C ALA A 90 11.56 8.18 -11.64
N ILE A 91 10.46 8.57 -12.27
CA ILE A 91 9.62 7.69 -13.11
C ILE A 91 10.45 6.91 -14.13
N ASP A 92 11.36 7.57 -14.87
CA ASP A 92 12.15 6.89 -15.89
C ASP A 92 13.03 5.79 -15.29
N GLN A 93 13.66 6.07 -14.15
CA GLN A 93 14.50 5.08 -13.47
C GLN A 93 13.67 3.89 -12.99
N LEU A 94 12.56 4.16 -12.32
CA LEU A 94 11.73 3.13 -11.71
C LEU A 94 10.95 2.32 -12.76
N PHE A 95 10.38 2.99 -13.76
CA PHE A 95 9.49 2.36 -14.74
C PHE A 95 10.25 1.77 -15.92
N ASN A 96 11.17 2.50 -16.52
CA ASN A 96 11.94 1.97 -17.65
C ASN A 96 13.11 1.09 -17.22
N ASN A 97 13.95 1.58 -16.31
CA ASN A 97 15.15 0.84 -15.93
C ASN A 97 14.85 -0.24 -14.88
N GLY A 98 14.05 0.06 -13.84
CA GLY A 98 13.73 -0.90 -12.78
C GLY A 98 12.87 -2.06 -13.27
N SER A 99 11.71 -1.75 -13.86
CA SER A 99 10.71 -2.77 -14.18
C SER A 99 11.05 -3.66 -15.38
N PHE A 100 11.70 -3.10 -16.42
CA PHE A 100 11.93 -3.83 -17.68
C PHE A 100 13.27 -4.55 -17.75
N CYS A 101 14.20 -4.29 -16.83
CA CYS A 101 15.54 -4.86 -16.89
C CYS A 101 15.53 -6.38 -16.94
N ARG A 102 14.72 -7.02 -16.10
CA ARG A 102 14.58 -8.48 -16.09
C ARG A 102 14.04 -9.02 -17.41
N TYR A 103 13.00 -8.38 -17.95
CA TYR A 103 12.43 -8.76 -19.25
C TYR A 103 13.43 -8.59 -20.39
N MET A 104 14.06 -7.42 -20.49
CA MET A 104 15.03 -7.10 -21.55
C MET A 104 16.29 -7.96 -21.50
N SER A 105 16.69 -8.41 -20.31
CA SER A 105 17.83 -9.33 -20.14
C SER A 105 17.48 -10.81 -20.34
N GLY A 106 16.23 -11.14 -20.70
CA GLY A 106 15.79 -12.52 -20.82
C GLY A 106 15.78 -13.28 -19.49
N GLY A 107 15.57 -12.56 -18.36
CA GLY A 107 15.54 -13.13 -17.01
C GLY A 107 16.91 -13.23 -16.33
N LEU A 108 17.98 -12.77 -16.96
CA LEU A 108 19.35 -12.85 -16.41
C LEU A 108 19.62 -11.85 -15.29
N MET A 109 18.94 -10.68 -15.31
CA MET A 109 19.12 -9.64 -14.32
C MET A 109 17.87 -9.51 -13.45
N ASN A 110 18.06 -9.54 -12.15
CA ASN A 110 17.04 -9.17 -11.15
C ASN A 110 17.25 -7.71 -10.74
N VAL A 111 16.17 -7.08 -10.26
CA VAL A 111 16.20 -5.73 -9.70
C VAL A 111 15.48 -5.75 -8.33
N PRO A 112 16.11 -6.35 -7.31
CA PRO A 112 15.53 -6.52 -5.98
C PRO A 112 15.56 -5.21 -5.18
N ILE A 113 14.77 -4.22 -5.61
CA ILE A 113 14.59 -2.95 -4.89
C ILE A 113 13.23 -2.87 -4.23
N VAL A 114 13.17 -2.22 -3.09
CA VAL A 114 11.93 -1.77 -2.49
C VAL A 114 11.87 -0.25 -2.59
N VAL A 115 10.74 0.27 -3.07
CA VAL A 115 10.45 1.71 -3.02
C VAL A 115 9.32 1.89 -2.00
N ARG A 116 9.61 2.59 -0.89
CA ARG A 116 8.65 2.77 0.20
C ARG A 116 8.45 4.24 0.54
N GLY A 117 7.30 4.55 1.07
CA GLY A 117 6.97 5.88 1.58
C GLY A 117 5.47 6.12 1.65
N PRO A 118 5.04 7.23 2.28
CA PRO A 118 3.63 7.57 2.39
C PRO A 118 3.03 7.94 1.04
N ALA A 119 1.87 7.34 0.75
CA ALA A 119 1.06 7.53 -0.44
C ALA A 119 -0.39 7.85 -0.02
N ASN A 120 -0.62 9.03 0.54
CA ASN A 120 -1.92 9.40 1.09
C ASN A 120 -2.14 10.91 1.16
N GLY A 121 -3.42 11.29 1.25
CA GLY A 121 -3.87 12.58 1.75
C GLY A 121 -4.14 12.57 3.26
N GLY A 122 -4.78 13.63 3.76
CA GLY A 122 -5.23 13.71 5.16
C GLY A 122 -4.27 14.39 6.13
N THR A 123 -3.11 14.85 5.65
CA THR A 123 -2.09 15.54 6.46
C THR A 123 -1.97 17.02 6.17
N SER A 124 -2.88 17.57 5.36
CA SER A 124 -2.97 19.00 5.01
C SER A 124 -1.69 19.57 4.40
N VAL A 125 -0.96 18.76 3.61
CA VAL A 125 0.27 19.16 2.92
C VAL A 125 0.03 19.59 1.46
N GLY A 126 -1.22 19.54 1.02
CA GLY A 126 -1.68 20.05 -0.27
C GLY A 126 -1.39 19.13 -1.46
N ALA A 127 -1.71 19.63 -2.65
CA ALA A 127 -1.83 18.83 -3.86
C ALA A 127 -0.57 18.07 -4.26
N THR A 128 0.61 18.65 -4.12
CA THR A 128 1.87 18.07 -4.60
C THR A 128 2.49 17.02 -3.65
N HIS A 129 1.97 16.91 -2.42
CA HIS A 129 2.49 16.01 -1.39
C HIS A 129 1.47 14.97 -0.92
N SER A 130 0.37 14.79 -1.64
CA SER A 130 -0.76 13.94 -1.23
C SER A 130 -1.23 13.02 -2.36
N HIS A 131 -0.32 12.51 -3.17
CA HIS A 131 -0.67 11.59 -4.24
C HIS A 131 -0.83 10.16 -3.72
N THR A 132 -1.74 9.44 -4.34
CA THR A 132 -2.00 8.01 -4.18
C THR A 132 -1.73 7.33 -5.52
N PRO A 133 -0.44 7.06 -5.87
CA PRO A 133 -0.05 6.66 -7.23
C PRO A 133 -0.15 5.16 -7.50
N GLU A 134 -0.80 4.39 -6.65
CA GLU A 134 -0.85 2.94 -6.74
C GLU A 134 -1.42 2.43 -8.07
N ASN A 135 -2.42 3.09 -8.64
CA ASN A 135 -2.97 2.76 -9.95
C ASN A 135 -1.96 2.96 -11.10
N MET A 136 -1.20 4.05 -11.04
CA MET A 136 -0.18 4.36 -12.04
C MET A 136 0.97 3.35 -11.98
N VAL A 137 1.45 3.04 -10.76
CA VAL A 137 2.52 2.06 -10.57
C VAL A 137 2.03 0.65 -10.91
N ALA A 138 0.84 0.28 -10.47
CA ALA A 138 0.27 -1.04 -10.74
C ALA A 138 -0.03 -1.27 -12.24
N ASN A 139 -0.30 -0.23 -13.02
CA ASN A 139 -0.46 -0.37 -14.46
C ASN A 139 0.85 -0.74 -15.18
N HIS A 140 2.01 -0.58 -14.53
CA HIS A 140 3.31 -0.78 -15.16
C HIS A 140 3.79 -2.24 -15.01
N PRO A 141 3.94 -3.02 -16.12
CA PRO A 141 4.40 -4.40 -16.05
C PRO A 141 5.80 -4.51 -15.41
N GLY A 142 5.99 -5.52 -14.57
CA GLY A 142 7.26 -5.75 -13.87
C GLY A 142 7.38 -5.10 -12.49
N LEU A 143 6.44 -4.22 -12.12
CA LEU A 143 6.36 -3.67 -10.78
C LEU A 143 5.33 -4.41 -9.92
N LYS A 144 5.62 -4.59 -8.65
CA LYS A 144 4.69 -5.08 -7.62
C LYS A 144 4.28 -3.92 -6.71
N VAL A 145 3.04 -3.93 -6.23
CA VAL A 145 2.48 -2.86 -5.40
C VAL A 145 1.73 -3.46 -4.22
N VAL A 146 2.11 -3.06 -3.02
CA VAL A 146 1.43 -3.45 -1.77
C VAL A 146 1.04 -2.21 -0.96
N CYS A 147 -0.10 -2.30 -0.29
CA CYS A 147 -0.70 -1.22 0.49
C CYS A 147 -1.13 -1.77 1.87
N PRO A 148 -0.21 -1.91 2.82
CA PRO A 148 -0.53 -2.46 4.13
C PRO A 148 -1.52 -1.57 4.89
N SER A 149 -2.50 -2.19 5.54
CA SER A 149 -3.58 -1.51 6.27
C SER A 149 -3.37 -1.45 7.79
N ASN A 150 -2.48 -2.27 8.34
CA ASN A 150 -2.23 -2.43 9.77
C ASN A 150 -0.77 -2.79 10.05
N ALA A 151 -0.36 -2.79 11.33
CA ALA A 151 1.04 -3.02 11.71
C ALA A 151 1.54 -4.44 11.41
N TYR A 152 0.66 -5.46 11.55
CA TYR A 152 1.01 -6.84 11.21
C TYR A 152 1.36 -6.97 9.73
N ASP A 153 0.50 -6.45 8.86
CA ASP A 153 0.72 -6.48 7.42
C ASP A 153 1.89 -5.60 7.00
N ALA A 154 2.07 -4.44 7.63
CA ALA A 154 3.20 -3.55 7.34
C ALA A 154 4.54 -4.23 7.59
N LYS A 155 4.71 -4.94 8.72
CA LYS A 155 5.92 -5.71 9.01
C LYS A 155 6.09 -6.88 8.04
N GLY A 156 5.05 -7.69 7.87
CA GLY A 156 5.12 -8.91 7.06
C GLY A 156 5.32 -8.64 5.56
N LEU A 157 4.60 -7.67 5.00
CA LEU A 157 4.72 -7.27 3.58
C LEU A 157 6.04 -6.57 3.28
N MET A 158 6.56 -5.73 4.20
CA MET A 158 7.87 -5.10 4.04
C MET A 158 8.97 -6.14 3.96
N LYS A 159 8.96 -7.14 4.84
CA LYS A 159 9.93 -8.25 4.80
C LYS A 159 9.80 -9.06 3.52
N ALA A 160 8.58 -9.39 3.09
CA ALA A 160 8.35 -10.09 1.82
C ALA A 160 8.86 -9.27 0.62
N ALA A 161 8.62 -7.95 0.61
CA ALA A 161 9.09 -7.05 -0.42
C ALA A 161 10.63 -7.00 -0.51
N ILE A 162 11.34 -6.92 0.62
CA ILE A 162 12.81 -6.92 0.67
C ILE A 162 13.39 -8.24 0.16
N ARG A 163 12.69 -9.35 0.38
CA ARG A 163 13.12 -10.69 -0.06
C ARG A 163 12.77 -11.00 -1.51
N ASP A 164 11.93 -10.20 -2.16
CA ASP A 164 11.55 -10.37 -3.56
C ASP A 164 12.72 -10.02 -4.50
N ASN A 165 12.74 -10.62 -5.68
CA ASN A 165 13.77 -10.37 -6.69
C ASN A 165 13.35 -9.38 -7.78
N ASP A 166 12.12 -8.90 -7.72
CA ASP A 166 11.58 -7.87 -8.62
C ASP A 166 11.27 -6.58 -7.81
N PRO A 167 11.14 -5.42 -8.46
CA PRO A 167 10.84 -4.18 -7.76
C PRO A 167 9.48 -4.21 -7.07
N VAL A 168 9.43 -3.84 -5.79
CA VAL A 168 8.20 -3.77 -5.00
C VAL A 168 8.00 -2.36 -4.45
N PHE A 169 6.83 -1.77 -4.70
CA PHE A 169 6.39 -0.54 -4.10
C PHE A 169 5.56 -0.84 -2.85
N VAL A 170 5.96 -0.28 -1.71
CA VAL A 170 5.22 -0.36 -0.44
C VAL A 170 4.61 1.00 -0.16
N MET A 171 3.31 1.12 -0.42
CA MET A 171 2.52 2.34 -0.25
C MET A 171 2.06 2.44 1.20
N GLU A 172 2.72 3.27 1.99
CA GLU A 172 2.41 3.49 3.39
C GLU A 172 1.39 4.62 3.58
N ASN A 173 0.83 4.74 4.78
CA ASN A 173 -0.11 5.83 5.09
C ASN A 173 0.28 6.50 6.40
N THR A 174 0.55 7.80 6.35
CA THR A 174 1.00 8.58 7.53
C THR A 174 -0.03 8.61 8.64
N LEU A 175 -1.32 8.54 8.32
CA LEU A 175 -2.39 8.52 9.33
C LEU A 175 -2.42 7.22 10.12
N LEU A 176 -1.80 6.15 9.61
CA LEU A 176 -1.66 4.88 10.31
C LEU A 176 -0.38 4.82 11.16
N TYR A 177 0.62 5.69 10.95
CA TYR A 177 1.92 5.58 11.62
C TYR A 177 1.86 5.57 13.15
N GLY A 178 0.89 6.24 13.75
CA GLY A 178 0.67 6.28 15.20
C GLY A 178 -0.27 5.22 15.74
N GLU A 179 -1.05 4.59 14.88
CA GLU A 179 -2.01 3.57 15.25
C GLU A 179 -1.31 2.28 15.68
N LYS A 180 -1.94 1.52 16.59
CA LYS A 180 -1.32 0.35 17.22
C LYS A 180 -2.11 -0.93 16.94
N TRP A 181 -1.36 -2.00 16.71
CA TRP A 181 -1.89 -3.36 16.53
C TRP A 181 -1.01 -4.37 17.26
N GLU A 182 -1.59 -5.51 17.57
CA GLU A 182 -0.85 -6.67 18.04
C GLU A 182 0.00 -7.24 16.90
N VAL A 183 1.31 -7.38 17.14
CA VAL A 183 2.26 -7.93 16.17
C VAL A 183 3.09 -9.00 16.88
N PRO A 184 3.23 -10.21 16.32
CA PRO A 184 4.04 -11.26 16.92
C PRO A 184 5.53 -10.90 16.93
N ASP A 185 6.24 -11.38 17.97
CA ASP A 185 7.70 -11.27 18.05
C ASP A 185 8.40 -12.33 17.19
N GLU A 186 7.70 -13.42 16.87
CA GLU A 186 8.21 -14.50 16.04
C GLU A 186 8.41 -14.05 14.59
N GLU A 187 9.32 -14.71 13.92
CA GLU A 187 9.58 -14.49 12.49
C GLU A 187 8.36 -14.86 11.66
N TYR A 188 7.89 -13.92 10.84
CA TYR A 188 6.85 -14.16 9.84
C TYR A 188 7.01 -13.25 8.63
N ILE A 189 6.38 -13.63 7.54
CA ILE A 189 6.17 -12.81 6.36
C ILE A 189 4.68 -12.86 5.98
N VAL A 190 4.22 -11.84 5.28
CA VAL A 190 2.91 -11.85 4.60
C VAL A 190 3.18 -11.98 3.11
N GLU A 191 2.58 -12.98 2.49
CA GLU A 191 2.80 -13.29 1.08
C GLU A 191 2.23 -12.18 0.18
N LEU A 192 3.00 -11.78 -0.84
CA LEU A 192 2.57 -10.81 -1.84
C LEU A 192 1.50 -11.42 -2.74
N GLY A 193 0.40 -10.71 -2.97
CA GLY A 193 -0.69 -11.20 -3.82
C GLY A 193 -1.73 -12.05 -3.11
N VAL A 194 -1.72 -12.06 -1.77
CA VAL A 194 -2.72 -12.76 -0.96
C VAL A 194 -3.53 -11.74 -0.15
N ALA A 195 -4.81 -11.61 -0.44
CA ALA A 195 -5.75 -10.76 0.28
C ALA A 195 -6.10 -11.32 1.65
N ASN A 196 -6.70 -10.50 2.51
CA ASN A 196 -7.16 -10.90 3.84
C ASN A 196 -8.65 -10.59 4.03
N ILE A 197 -9.38 -11.50 4.62
CA ILE A 197 -10.75 -11.24 5.09
C ILE A 197 -10.64 -10.67 6.51
N LEU A 198 -10.83 -9.35 6.63
CA LEU A 198 -10.78 -8.66 7.93
C LEU A 198 -12.02 -8.95 8.77
N LYS A 199 -13.14 -9.15 8.11
CA LYS A 199 -14.43 -9.48 8.74
C LYS A 199 -15.22 -10.36 7.78
N GLU A 200 -15.74 -11.47 8.29
CA GLU A 200 -16.69 -12.31 7.55
C GLU A 200 -18.07 -11.66 7.48
N GLY A 201 -18.78 -11.89 6.37
CA GLY A 201 -20.14 -11.39 6.18
C GLY A 201 -20.89 -12.13 5.07
N THR A 202 -22.19 -11.86 4.94
CA THR A 202 -23.09 -12.60 4.02
C THR A 202 -23.92 -11.73 3.09
N ASP A 203 -24.02 -10.41 3.34
CA ASP A 203 -24.98 -9.54 2.62
C ASP A 203 -24.32 -8.58 1.65
N LEU A 204 -23.08 -8.17 1.91
CA LEU A 204 -22.32 -7.21 1.12
C LEU A 204 -20.83 -7.49 1.22
N THR A 205 -20.11 -7.50 0.12
CA THR A 205 -18.64 -7.47 0.09
C THR A 205 -18.16 -6.03 -0.04
N ILE A 206 -17.30 -5.58 0.89
CA ILE A 206 -16.50 -4.36 0.72
C ILE A 206 -15.06 -4.76 0.39
N VAL A 207 -14.56 -4.34 -0.77
CA VAL A 207 -13.17 -4.55 -1.17
C VAL A 207 -12.39 -3.24 -1.03
N SER A 208 -11.26 -3.28 -0.35
CA SER A 208 -10.46 -2.08 -0.09
C SER A 208 -8.98 -2.41 0.15
N HIS A 209 -8.16 -1.39 0.38
CA HIS A 209 -6.74 -1.51 0.71
C HIS A 209 -6.25 -0.33 1.56
N GLY A 210 -5.08 -0.48 2.17
CA GLY A 210 -4.46 0.55 2.98
C GLY A 210 -5.39 1.08 4.07
N ARG A 211 -5.36 2.37 4.36
CA ARG A 211 -6.22 2.99 5.38
C ARG A 211 -7.71 2.76 5.13
N CYS A 212 -8.14 2.73 3.86
CA CYS A 212 -9.54 2.52 3.52
C CYS A 212 -10.05 1.14 3.94
N ALA A 213 -9.20 0.11 4.05
CA ALA A 213 -9.60 -1.19 4.59
C ALA A 213 -9.99 -1.10 6.07
N MET A 214 -9.26 -0.31 6.87
CA MET A 214 -9.60 -0.07 8.28
C MET A 214 -10.88 0.75 8.44
N LEU A 215 -11.09 1.77 7.60
CA LEU A 215 -12.35 2.53 7.57
C LEU A 215 -13.53 1.64 7.16
N SER A 216 -13.31 0.74 6.20
CA SER A 216 -14.33 -0.22 5.76
C SER A 216 -14.68 -1.23 6.88
N LEU A 217 -13.70 -1.65 7.67
CA LEU A 217 -13.93 -2.49 8.83
C LEU A 217 -14.78 -1.78 9.89
N GLN A 218 -14.49 -0.50 10.17
CA GLN A 218 -15.31 0.31 11.09
C GLN A 218 -16.74 0.47 10.58
N ALA A 219 -16.90 0.86 9.31
CA ALA A 219 -18.21 0.98 8.67
C ALA A 219 -18.99 -0.34 8.68
N ALA A 220 -18.32 -1.49 8.50
CA ALA A 220 -18.94 -2.81 8.54
C ALA A 220 -19.51 -3.14 9.92
N VAL A 221 -18.82 -2.77 11.01
CA VAL A 221 -19.33 -2.93 12.38
C VAL A 221 -20.56 -2.04 12.60
N THR A 222 -20.47 -0.76 12.21
CA THR A 222 -21.60 0.18 12.33
C THR A 222 -22.82 -0.27 11.51
N LEU A 223 -22.63 -0.79 10.30
CA LEU A 223 -23.71 -1.31 9.44
C LEU A 223 -24.40 -2.52 10.07
N GLU A 224 -23.66 -3.42 10.69
CA GLU A 224 -24.23 -4.58 11.37
C GLU A 224 -25.04 -4.16 12.59
N GLU A 225 -24.50 -3.26 13.42
CA GLU A 225 -25.16 -2.79 14.64
C GLU A 225 -26.41 -1.93 14.38
N THR A 226 -26.38 -1.07 13.35
CA THR A 226 -27.43 -0.08 13.12
C THR A 226 -28.45 -0.47 12.05
N HIS A 227 -28.04 -1.30 11.09
CA HIS A 227 -28.86 -1.68 9.94
C HIS A 227 -29.07 -3.19 9.79
N GLY A 228 -28.38 -4.01 10.61
CA GLY A 228 -28.46 -5.47 10.54
C GLY A 228 -27.87 -6.05 9.27
N ILE A 229 -26.94 -5.32 8.59
CA ILE A 229 -26.30 -5.74 7.36
C ILE A 229 -24.97 -6.44 7.68
N SER A 230 -24.85 -7.72 7.33
CA SER A 230 -23.66 -8.52 7.53
C SER A 230 -22.65 -8.29 6.41
N VAL A 231 -21.61 -7.50 6.67
CA VAL A 231 -20.62 -7.07 5.69
C VAL A 231 -19.37 -7.93 5.77
N GLU A 232 -18.92 -8.48 4.63
CA GLU A 232 -17.60 -9.05 4.46
C GLU A 232 -16.62 -7.98 3.99
N VAL A 233 -15.48 -7.85 4.70
CA VAL A 233 -14.44 -6.87 4.37
C VAL A 233 -13.20 -7.57 3.85
N VAL A 234 -12.89 -7.36 2.58
CA VAL A 234 -11.70 -7.87 1.90
C VAL A 234 -10.65 -6.78 1.84
N ASP A 235 -9.53 -6.98 2.55
CA ASP A 235 -8.33 -6.16 2.41
C ASP A 235 -7.41 -6.77 1.35
N LEU A 236 -7.18 -6.05 0.29
CA LEU A 236 -6.37 -6.51 -0.84
C LEU A 236 -4.91 -6.75 -0.46
N ARG A 237 -4.35 -6.00 0.50
CA ARG A 237 -2.91 -6.00 0.82
C ARG A 237 -2.01 -5.69 -0.37
N SER A 238 -2.26 -6.36 -1.50
CA SER A 238 -1.52 -6.23 -2.76
C SER A 238 -2.43 -5.77 -3.89
N ILE A 239 -2.03 -4.71 -4.56
CA ILE A 239 -2.68 -4.24 -5.78
C ILE A 239 -2.14 -5.00 -7.00
N ARG A 240 -0.84 -5.33 -6.97
CA ARG A 240 -0.18 -6.15 -7.97
C ARG A 240 0.93 -6.99 -7.34
N PRO A 241 0.85 -8.33 -7.45
CA PRO A 241 -0.26 -9.11 -8.01
C PRO A 241 -1.56 -8.95 -7.22
N LEU A 242 -2.71 -9.06 -7.90
CA LEU A 242 -4.04 -8.98 -7.29
C LEU A 242 -4.57 -10.36 -6.99
N ASP A 243 -5.13 -10.56 -5.80
CA ASP A 243 -5.86 -11.77 -5.42
C ASP A 243 -7.32 -11.72 -5.95
N GLU A 244 -7.47 -12.01 -7.22
CA GLU A 244 -8.79 -12.02 -7.86
C GLU A 244 -9.70 -13.11 -7.29
N GLU A 245 -9.13 -14.23 -6.86
CA GLU A 245 -9.92 -15.38 -6.39
C GLU A 245 -10.63 -15.06 -5.07
N THR A 246 -9.94 -14.46 -4.12
CA THR A 246 -10.54 -14.03 -2.85
C THR A 246 -11.66 -13.00 -3.08
N ILE A 247 -11.44 -12.01 -3.96
CA ILE A 247 -12.47 -11.03 -4.32
C ILE A 247 -13.70 -11.70 -4.90
N LEU A 248 -13.52 -12.56 -5.90
CA LEU A 248 -14.63 -13.23 -6.60
C LEU A 248 -15.39 -14.19 -5.70
N ASN A 249 -14.71 -14.91 -4.83
CA ASN A 249 -15.35 -15.82 -3.88
C ASN A 249 -16.20 -15.07 -2.85
N SER A 250 -15.71 -13.92 -2.38
CA SER A 250 -16.47 -13.03 -1.50
C SER A 250 -17.74 -12.50 -2.19
N VAL A 251 -17.60 -11.98 -3.42
CA VAL A 251 -18.75 -11.45 -4.19
C VAL A 251 -19.78 -12.53 -4.50
N ARG A 252 -19.34 -13.75 -4.85
CA ARG A 252 -20.25 -14.90 -5.08
C ARG A 252 -21.01 -15.31 -3.83
N LYS A 253 -20.45 -15.08 -2.66
CA LYS A 253 -21.10 -15.36 -1.36
C LYS A 253 -22.15 -14.30 -1.01
N THR A 254 -21.85 -13.02 -1.25
CA THR A 254 -22.64 -11.88 -0.79
C THR A 254 -23.57 -11.28 -1.85
N HIS A 255 -23.32 -11.55 -3.12
CA HIS A 255 -24.05 -11.07 -4.30
C HIS A 255 -24.08 -9.54 -4.49
N ARG A 256 -23.35 -8.79 -3.68
CA ARG A 256 -23.27 -7.31 -3.73
C ARG A 256 -21.84 -6.85 -3.45
N ALA A 257 -21.42 -5.79 -4.12
CA ALA A 257 -20.06 -5.26 -3.96
C ALA A 257 -20.03 -3.74 -3.83
N LEU A 258 -19.25 -3.28 -2.85
CA LEU A 258 -18.78 -1.90 -2.69
C LEU A 258 -17.26 -1.89 -2.76
N LEU A 259 -16.68 -1.05 -3.60
CA LEU A 259 -15.25 -0.87 -3.73
C LEU A 259 -14.85 0.47 -3.12
N VAL A 260 -13.82 0.47 -2.26
CA VAL A 260 -13.43 1.66 -1.50
C VAL A 260 -11.94 1.91 -1.64
N GLU A 261 -11.55 3.09 -2.13
CA GLU A 261 -10.15 3.51 -2.24
C GLU A 261 -9.96 5.00 -1.98
N GLU A 262 -8.76 5.40 -1.58
CA GLU A 262 -8.40 6.81 -1.37
C GLU A 262 -8.07 7.53 -2.69
N ASN A 263 -7.83 6.80 -3.77
CA ASN A 263 -7.50 7.37 -5.07
C ASN A 263 -8.71 8.08 -5.71
N LYS A 264 -8.46 8.78 -6.83
CA LYS A 264 -9.49 9.45 -7.61
C LYS A 264 -10.30 8.42 -8.41
N PRO A 265 -11.59 8.67 -8.69
CA PRO A 265 -12.47 7.67 -9.33
C PRO A 265 -12.07 7.35 -10.78
N PHE A 266 -11.41 8.28 -11.47
CA PHE A 266 -10.98 8.07 -12.86
C PHE A 266 -9.70 7.21 -12.92
N CYS A 267 -9.79 6.06 -13.57
CA CYS A 267 -8.68 5.09 -13.64
C CYS A 267 -8.15 4.62 -12.28
N GLY A 268 -8.98 4.63 -11.24
CA GLY A 268 -8.64 4.05 -9.94
C GLY A 268 -8.52 2.53 -10.00
N VAL A 269 -7.93 1.94 -8.95
CA VAL A 269 -7.79 0.49 -8.80
C VAL A 269 -9.16 -0.18 -8.71
N ASP A 270 -10.12 0.46 -8.04
CA ASP A 270 -11.51 0.02 -7.91
C ASP A 270 -12.21 -0.12 -9.28
N ALA A 271 -11.88 0.72 -10.27
CA ALA A 271 -12.39 0.59 -11.63
C ALA A 271 -11.94 -0.72 -12.29
N GLN A 272 -10.68 -1.14 -12.09
CA GLN A 272 -10.17 -2.41 -12.58
C GLN A 272 -10.83 -3.59 -11.86
N ILE A 273 -10.99 -3.51 -10.54
CA ILE A 273 -11.67 -4.55 -9.75
C ILE A 273 -13.12 -4.68 -10.18
N SER A 274 -13.82 -3.56 -10.38
CA SER A 274 -15.20 -3.55 -10.91
C SER A 274 -15.28 -4.27 -12.25
N HIS A 275 -14.32 -4.03 -13.16
CA HIS A 275 -14.27 -4.74 -14.45
C HIS A 275 -14.05 -6.24 -14.27
N ILE A 276 -13.15 -6.67 -13.36
CA ILE A 276 -12.90 -8.09 -13.09
C ILE A 276 -14.15 -8.78 -12.55
N ILE A 277 -14.84 -8.19 -11.58
CA ILE A 277 -16.10 -8.73 -11.03
C ILE A 277 -17.16 -8.80 -12.14
N GLN A 278 -17.32 -7.73 -12.92
CA GLN A 278 -18.27 -7.69 -14.03
C GLN A 278 -18.00 -8.78 -15.07
N LEU A 279 -16.71 -9.08 -15.34
CA LEU A 279 -16.35 -10.07 -16.34
C LEU A 279 -16.50 -11.52 -15.84
N LYS A 280 -16.22 -11.76 -14.54
CA LYS A 280 -16.05 -13.14 -13.99
C LYS A 280 -17.14 -13.56 -12.99
N ALA A 281 -17.97 -12.64 -12.54
CA ALA A 281 -19.02 -12.86 -11.53
C ALA A 281 -20.30 -12.04 -11.81
N PHE A 282 -20.56 -11.67 -13.07
CA PHE A 282 -21.76 -10.88 -13.44
C PHE A 282 -23.06 -11.58 -13.04
N ASP A 283 -23.17 -12.86 -13.31
CA ASP A 283 -24.38 -13.65 -13.01
C ASP A 283 -24.59 -13.89 -11.50
N ASP A 284 -23.58 -13.58 -10.69
CA ASP A 284 -23.64 -13.68 -9.24
C ASP A 284 -24.07 -12.35 -8.57
N LEU A 285 -24.24 -11.25 -9.32
CA LEU A 285 -24.58 -9.94 -8.79
C LEU A 285 -26.08 -9.68 -8.75
N ASP A 286 -26.59 -9.29 -7.58
CA ASP A 286 -27.98 -8.85 -7.39
C ASP A 286 -28.18 -7.33 -7.61
N ALA A 287 -27.09 -6.56 -7.60
CA ALA A 287 -27.13 -5.11 -7.74
C ALA A 287 -25.87 -4.58 -8.46
N PRO A 288 -25.93 -3.34 -9.02
CA PRO A 288 -24.75 -2.72 -9.60
C PRO A 288 -23.63 -2.52 -8.56
N ILE A 289 -22.40 -2.81 -8.96
CA ILE A 289 -21.21 -2.53 -8.13
C ILE A 289 -21.16 -1.04 -7.81
N ARG A 290 -20.99 -0.71 -6.53
CA ARG A 290 -20.82 0.68 -6.06
C ARG A 290 -19.35 0.98 -5.77
N ARG A 291 -19.00 2.26 -5.83
CA ARG A 291 -17.64 2.75 -5.56
C ARG A 291 -17.69 3.96 -4.64
N VAL A 292 -16.77 4.01 -3.68
CA VAL A 292 -16.49 5.17 -2.85
C VAL A 292 -15.01 5.50 -2.97
N SER A 293 -14.70 6.55 -3.70
CA SER A 293 -13.35 7.05 -3.96
C SER A 293 -13.21 8.49 -3.43
N ALA A 294 -12.01 9.04 -3.40
CA ALA A 294 -11.85 10.48 -3.16
C ALA A 294 -12.58 11.30 -4.24
N ILE A 295 -12.91 12.53 -3.91
CA ILE A 295 -13.49 13.46 -4.89
C ILE A 295 -12.44 13.78 -5.96
N ASP A 296 -12.86 13.85 -7.23
CA ASP A 296 -11.99 14.08 -8.38
C ASP A 296 -11.51 15.54 -8.43
N ALA A 297 -10.58 15.84 -7.55
CA ALA A 297 -9.90 17.13 -7.44
C ALA A 297 -8.49 16.92 -6.85
N PRO A 298 -7.54 17.85 -7.08
CA PRO A 298 -6.29 17.87 -6.33
C PRO A 298 -6.55 17.95 -4.82
N ASN A 299 -5.69 17.34 -4.00
CA ASN A 299 -5.88 17.35 -2.56
C ASN A 299 -5.82 18.77 -1.99
N PHE A 300 -6.77 19.09 -1.13
CA PHE A 300 -6.89 20.40 -0.53
C PHE A 300 -5.84 20.60 0.57
N TYR A 301 -5.49 21.86 0.80
CA TYR A 301 -4.60 22.28 1.90
C TYR A 301 -5.38 22.51 3.21
N SER A 302 -6.67 22.89 3.10
CA SER A 302 -7.55 23.04 4.26
C SER A 302 -7.95 21.67 4.80
N LYS A 303 -7.75 21.46 6.11
CA LYS A 303 -8.09 20.20 6.78
C LYS A 303 -9.56 19.80 6.58
N GLU A 304 -10.47 20.75 6.73
CA GLU A 304 -11.92 20.50 6.59
C GLU A 304 -12.28 20.07 5.16
N LEU A 305 -11.67 20.70 4.14
CA LEU A 305 -11.92 20.34 2.74
C LEU A 305 -11.24 19.04 2.36
N GLU A 306 -10.06 18.77 2.91
CA GLU A 306 -9.37 17.50 2.69
C GLU A 306 -10.14 16.33 3.32
N ASP A 307 -10.65 16.48 4.56
CA ASP A 307 -11.48 15.48 5.21
C ASP A 307 -12.80 15.21 4.46
N TRP A 308 -13.39 16.24 3.90
CA TRP A 308 -14.56 16.11 3.04
C TRP A 308 -14.24 15.40 1.71
N GLN A 309 -13.04 15.64 1.15
CA GLN A 309 -12.62 15.05 -0.11
C GLN A 309 -12.37 13.55 -0.02
N LEU A 310 -11.74 13.11 1.07
CA LEU A 310 -11.29 11.74 1.24
C LEU A 310 -12.45 10.81 1.66
N PRO A 311 -12.34 9.49 1.38
CA PRO A 311 -13.25 8.51 1.95
C PRO A 311 -13.21 8.55 3.48
N ASN A 312 -14.38 8.44 4.08
CA ASN A 312 -14.58 8.33 5.52
C ASN A 312 -15.70 7.31 5.80
N GLU A 313 -15.88 6.96 7.07
CA GLU A 313 -16.84 5.96 7.50
C GLU A 313 -18.27 6.29 7.02
N GLU A 314 -18.72 7.55 7.15
CA GLU A 314 -20.07 7.99 6.75
C GLU A 314 -20.32 7.76 5.25
N ARG A 315 -19.36 8.15 4.40
CA ARG A 315 -19.46 7.94 2.94
C ARG A 315 -19.44 6.45 2.57
N ILE A 316 -18.73 5.61 3.33
CA ILE A 316 -18.70 4.16 3.12
C ILE A 316 -20.06 3.56 3.48
N ILE A 317 -20.63 3.94 4.63
CA ILE A 317 -21.98 3.52 5.06
C ILE A 317 -23.03 3.94 4.02
N GLU A 318 -23.00 5.18 3.56
CA GLU A 318 -23.92 5.66 2.51
C GLU A 318 -23.76 4.84 1.20
N GLY A 319 -22.53 4.54 0.80
CA GLY A 319 -22.23 3.70 -0.36
C GLY A 319 -22.76 2.27 -0.19
N ALA A 320 -22.60 1.69 0.99
CA ALA A 320 -23.12 0.36 1.34
C ALA A 320 -24.64 0.30 1.28
N LEU A 321 -25.33 1.27 1.88
CA LEU A 321 -26.81 1.34 1.84
C LEU A 321 -27.31 1.46 0.38
N LYS A 322 -26.60 2.19 -0.49
CA LYS A 322 -26.92 2.27 -1.92
C LYS A 322 -26.64 0.95 -2.68
N ALA A 323 -25.71 0.12 -2.19
CA ALA A 323 -25.46 -1.19 -2.78
C ALA A 323 -26.52 -2.23 -2.34
N MET A 324 -27.15 -2.00 -1.19
CA MET A 324 -28.22 -2.85 -0.66
C MET A 324 -29.60 -2.53 -1.22
N ALA A 325 -29.80 -1.32 -1.78
CA ALA A 325 -31.07 -0.89 -2.38
C ALA A 325 -31.26 -1.46 -3.77
#